data_981b65a3c4260325242dc05a4760d584
#
_entry.id   981b65a3c4260325242dc05a4760d584
#
_cell.length_a   1.000
_cell.length_b   1.000
_cell.length_c   1.000
_cell.angle_alpha   90.00
_cell.angle_beta   90.00
_cell.angle_gamma   90.00
#
_symmetry.space_group_name_H-M   'P 1'
#
loop_
_entity.id
_entity.type
_entity.pdbx_description
1 polymer ?
#
loop_
_entity_poly.entity_id
_entity_poly.type
_entity_poly.pdbx_seq_one_letter_code
_entity_poly.pdbx_strand_id
1 'polypeptide(L)'
;MIVMTADEKKPHAVYVFIDASNLWAAQKVKGRVFDFEKLKKFLKEKHGADTIDVFYYTAYPAEGTRDYSLDGKHKFFTYLKKGLGFTVRKKELKRITVHSDDGDIVEEKGNMDVEMTIDVIHYKNKYDTAIFFSGDSDFLALVTYLKRDGKKVYAYSSKNNVSEELRTGGDGYVDVLKIEEDIWGRDLKHREEKTK
;
A
#
# COMPACT_ATOMS: atom_id res chain seq x y z
N MET A 1 -2.50 46.01 -25.29
CA MET A 1 -1.85 45.69 -24.01
C MET A 1 -2.44 44.33 -23.55
N ILE A 2 -1.73 43.23 -23.87
CA ILE A 2 -2.18 41.88 -23.53
C ILE A 2 -1.82 41.70 -22.08
N VAL A 3 -2.85 41.60 -21.20
CA VAL A 3 -2.67 41.21 -19.80
C VAL A 3 -2.29 39.75 -19.81
N MET A 4 -1.03 39.44 -19.52
CA MET A 4 -0.59 38.08 -19.23
C MET A 4 -1.30 37.63 -17.94
N THR A 5 -2.25 36.71 -18.09
CA THR A 5 -2.88 36.03 -16.97
C THR A 5 -1.78 35.28 -16.21
N ALA A 6 -1.77 35.44 -14.89
CA ALA A 6 -0.87 34.72 -14.00
C ALA A 6 -0.95 33.22 -14.33
N ASP A 7 0.21 32.57 -14.50
CA ASP A 7 0.32 31.11 -14.65
C ASP A 7 -0.40 30.45 -13.47
N GLU A 8 -1.58 29.91 -13.72
CA GLU A 8 -2.27 29.08 -12.73
C GLU A 8 -1.39 27.85 -12.52
N LYS A 9 -0.69 27.80 -11.40
CA LYS A 9 0.15 26.67 -11.01
C LYS A 9 -0.70 25.40 -11.02
N LYS A 10 -0.36 24.47 -11.91
CA LYS A 10 -1.04 23.15 -11.97
C LYS A 10 -1.07 22.52 -10.58
N PRO A 11 -2.23 22.05 -10.09
CA PRO A 11 -2.32 21.40 -8.78
C PRO A 11 -1.38 20.20 -8.69
N HIS A 12 -0.61 20.11 -7.59
CA HIS A 12 0.27 18.99 -7.31
C HIS A 12 -0.55 17.78 -6.83
N ALA A 13 -0.61 16.74 -7.63
CA ALA A 13 -1.34 15.53 -7.36
C ALA A 13 -0.42 14.41 -6.85
N VAL A 14 -0.78 13.81 -5.72
CA VAL A 14 -0.07 12.67 -5.12
C VAL A 14 -0.96 11.44 -5.15
N TYR A 15 -0.43 10.34 -5.70
CA TYR A 15 -1.07 9.03 -5.66
C TYR A 15 -0.30 8.08 -4.75
N VAL A 16 -1.03 7.40 -3.88
CA VAL A 16 -0.48 6.49 -2.87
C VAL A 16 -0.93 5.08 -3.19
N PHE A 17 0.00 4.16 -3.34
CA PHE A 17 -0.22 2.77 -3.68
C PHE A 17 0.21 1.90 -2.50
N ILE A 18 -0.76 1.31 -1.80
CA ILE A 18 -0.51 0.56 -0.56
C ILE A 18 -0.63 -0.94 -0.83
N ASP A 19 0.51 -1.64 -0.77
CA ASP A 19 0.52 -3.08 -0.62
C ASP A 19 0.19 -3.45 0.82
N ALA A 20 -0.99 -4.06 1.02
CA ALA A 20 -1.48 -4.43 2.34
C ALA A 20 -0.57 -5.46 3.04
N SER A 21 0.11 -6.32 2.30
CA SER A 21 1.00 -7.34 2.87
C SER A 21 2.25 -6.71 3.48
N ASN A 22 2.85 -5.76 2.77
CA ASN A 22 3.99 -5.00 3.24
C ASN A 22 3.61 -4.13 4.45
N LEU A 23 2.49 -3.42 4.34
CA LEU A 23 1.97 -2.61 5.44
C LEU A 23 1.67 -3.43 6.69
N TRP A 24 1.08 -4.63 6.51
CA TRP A 24 0.78 -5.55 7.62
C TRP A 24 2.05 -6.03 8.33
N ALA A 25 3.12 -6.31 7.58
CA ALA A 25 4.41 -6.66 8.17
C ALA A 25 4.94 -5.54 9.09
N ALA A 26 4.86 -4.29 8.67
CA ALA A 26 5.25 -3.12 9.48
C ALA A 26 4.35 -2.97 10.73
N GLN A 27 3.03 -3.13 10.58
CA GLN A 27 2.07 -3.07 11.68
C GLN A 27 2.33 -4.13 12.74
N LYS A 28 2.69 -5.36 12.33
CA LYS A 28 3.07 -6.43 13.27
C LYS A 28 4.31 -6.07 14.09
N VAL A 29 5.33 -5.50 13.45
CA VAL A 29 6.56 -5.06 14.13
C VAL A 29 6.27 -3.94 15.13
N LYS A 30 5.41 -2.98 14.75
CA LYS A 30 5.02 -1.86 15.62
C LYS A 30 4.06 -2.28 16.75
N GLY A 31 3.34 -3.40 16.57
CA GLY A 31 2.27 -3.82 17.49
C GLY A 31 0.99 -3.00 17.39
N ARG A 32 0.86 -2.15 16.36
CA ARG A 32 -0.26 -1.22 16.17
C ARG A 32 -0.71 -1.17 14.71
N VAL A 33 -1.96 -0.83 14.48
CA VAL A 33 -2.48 -0.57 13.12
C VAL A 33 -2.33 0.90 12.76
N PHE A 34 -2.24 1.21 11.47
CA PHE A 34 -2.32 2.59 11.00
C PHE A 34 -3.73 3.14 11.15
N ASP A 35 -3.81 4.40 11.58
CA ASP A 35 -4.98 5.26 11.38
C ASP A 35 -4.90 5.81 9.95
N PHE A 36 -5.69 5.25 9.04
CA PHE A 36 -5.62 5.57 7.61
C PHE A 36 -6.09 7.01 7.30
N GLU A 37 -6.95 7.59 8.12
CA GLU A 37 -7.35 8.98 7.97
C GLU A 37 -6.18 9.92 8.28
N LYS A 38 -5.52 9.71 9.42
CA LYS A 38 -4.33 10.47 9.82
C LYS A 38 -3.16 10.22 8.86
N LEU A 39 -2.96 8.98 8.42
CA LEU A 39 -1.94 8.65 7.42
C LEU A 39 -2.15 9.44 6.12
N LYS A 40 -3.39 9.47 5.61
CA LYS A 40 -3.73 10.23 4.40
C LYS A 40 -3.44 11.72 4.58
N LYS A 41 -3.82 12.29 5.71
CA LYS A 41 -3.55 13.70 6.06
C LYS A 41 -2.05 13.97 6.11
N PHE A 42 -1.30 13.16 6.86
CA PHE A 42 0.16 13.26 6.98
C PHE A 42 0.86 13.24 5.61
N LEU A 43 0.50 12.28 4.74
CA LEU A 43 1.09 12.18 3.41
C LEU A 43 0.79 13.40 2.55
N LYS A 44 -0.45 13.90 2.63
CA LYS A 44 -0.86 15.13 1.93
C LYS A 44 -0.01 16.32 2.34
N GLU A 45 0.17 16.52 3.64
CA GLU A 45 0.96 17.63 4.21
C GLU A 45 2.45 17.47 3.90
N LYS A 46 3.01 16.28 4.15
CA LYS A 46 4.43 15.99 3.95
C LYS A 46 4.91 16.18 2.53
N HIS A 47 4.08 15.86 1.56
CA HIS A 47 4.40 15.99 0.14
C HIS A 47 3.85 17.27 -0.50
N GLY A 48 3.23 18.17 0.27
CA GLY A 48 2.66 19.41 -0.22
C GLY A 48 1.62 19.19 -1.33
N ALA A 49 0.78 18.17 -1.17
CA ALA A 49 -0.18 17.78 -2.18
C ALA A 49 -1.43 18.66 -2.14
N ASP A 50 -1.85 19.18 -3.29
CA ASP A 50 -3.16 19.81 -3.45
C ASP A 50 -4.25 18.72 -3.42
N THR A 51 -4.01 17.61 -4.12
CA THR A 51 -4.89 16.43 -4.13
C THR A 51 -4.14 15.15 -3.79
N ILE A 52 -4.82 14.21 -3.12
CA ILE A 52 -4.26 12.91 -2.76
C ILE A 52 -5.29 11.80 -2.97
N ASP A 53 -4.93 10.83 -3.80
CA ASP A 53 -5.69 9.61 -4.05
C ASP A 53 -4.95 8.40 -3.50
N VAL A 54 -5.67 7.51 -2.83
CA VAL A 54 -5.08 6.33 -2.17
C VAL A 54 -5.68 5.06 -2.71
N PHE A 55 -4.81 4.16 -3.15
CA PHE A 55 -5.13 2.82 -3.63
C PHE A 55 -4.65 1.80 -2.61
N TYR A 56 -5.50 0.87 -2.27
CA TYR A 56 -5.22 -0.18 -1.29
C TYR A 56 -5.38 -1.55 -1.96
N TYR A 57 -4.30 -2.31 -2.03
CA TYR A 57 -4.22 -3.61 -2.69
C TYR A 57 -4.12 -4.72 -1.66
N THR A 58 -4.99 -5.73 -1.75
CA THR A 58 -4.98 -6.83 -0.80
C THR A 58 -5.44 -8.14 -1.40
N ALA A 59 -4.72 -9.20 -1.12
CA ALA A 59 -5.25 -10.56 -1.24
C ALA A 59 -5.82 -11.00 0.12
N TYR A 60 -6.91 -11.75 0.12
CA TYR A 60 -7.57 -12.21 1.34
C TYR A 60 -8.03 -13.67 1.19
N PRO A 61 -8.13 -14.43 2.29
CA PRO A 61 -8.60 -15.81 2.25
C PRO A 61 -10.00 -15.91 1.65
N ALA A 62 -10.27 -16.98 0.91
CA ALA A 62 -11.62 -17.28 0.45
C ALA A 62 -12.54 -17.57 1.64
N GLU A 63 -13.86 -17.32 1.48
CA GLU A 63 -14.84 -17.59 2.52
C GLU A 63 -14.88 -19.07 2.86
N GLY A 64 -15.05 -19.39 4.14
CA GLY A 64 -15.05 -20.78 4.64
C GLY A 64 -13.68 -21.45 4.72
N THR A 65 -12.59 -20.78 4.33
CA THR A 65 -11.22 -21.34 4.42
C THR A 65 -10.54 -21.03 5.77
N ARG A 66 -11.22 -20.33 6.65
CA ARG A 66 -10.75 -19.97 8.00
C ARG A 66 -11.83 -20.31 9.03
N ASP A 67 -11.39 -20.53 10.25
CA ASP A 67 -12.23 -20.73 11.44
C ASP A 67 -12.81 -19.43 12.01
N TYR A 68 -12.70 -18.32 11.24
CA TYR A 68 -13.21 -17.00 11.62
C TYR A 68 -13.93 -16.31 10.48
N SER A 69 -14.92 -15.49 10.83
CA SER A 69 -15.66 -14.68 9.86
C SER A 69 -14.79 -13.61 9.20
N LEU A 70 -15.00 -13.40 7.89
CA LEU A 70 -14.39 -12.32 7.12
C LEU A 70 -15.14 -10.99 7.23
N ASP A 71 -16.24 -10.92 7.97
CA ASP A 71 -17.07 -9.71 8.13
C ASP A 71 -16.27 -8.50 8.57
N GLY A 72 -15.32 -8.68 9.49
CA GLY A 72 -14.43 -7.62 9.94
C GLY A 72 -13.58 -7.04 8.81
N LYS A 73 -13.09 -7.89 7.90
CA LYS A 73 -12.35 -7.46 6.70
C LYS A 73 -13.26 -6.73 5.72
N HIS A 74 -14.46 -7.21 5.49
CA HIS A 74 -15.43 -6.58 4.60
C HIS A 74 -15.89 -5.22 5.13
N LYS A 75 -16.11 -5.09 6.43
CA LYS A 75 -16.40 -3.80 7.09
C LYS A 75 -15.22 -2.83 6.93
N PHE A 76 -13.99 -3.32 7.11
CA PHE A 76 -12.79 -2.52 6.91
C PHE A 76 -12.65 -2.03 5.46
N PHE A 77 -12.84 -2.89 4.45
CA PHE A 77 -12.81 -2.47 3.05
C PHE A 77 -13.92 -1.46 2.72
N THR A 78 -15.08 -1.61 3.33
CA THR A 78 -16.19 -0.65 3.19
C THR A 78 -15.82 0.71 3.80
N TYR A 79 -15.20 0.70 4.97
CA TYR A 79 -14.69 1.91 5.61
C TYR A 79 -13.64 2.62 4.74
N LEU A 80 -12.65 1.89 4.20
CA LEU A 80 -11.66 2.48 3.30
C LEU A 80 -12.32 3.14 2.07
N LYS A 81 -13.29 2.43 1.44
CA LYS A 81 -13.98 2.93 0.24
C LYS A 81 -14.91 4.10 0.54
N LYS A 82 -15.87 3.89 1.44
CA LYS A 82 -16.97 4.84 1.68
C LYS A 82 -16.61 5.93 2.69
N GLY A 83 -15.80 5.60 3.70
CA GLY A 83 -15.38 6.53 4.74
C GLY A 83 -14.22 7.42 4.30
N LEU A 84 -13.19 6.83 3.68
CA LEU A 84 -11.94 7.55 3.34
C LEU A 84 -11.78 7.85 1.83
N GLY A 85 -12.67 7.33 0.98
CA GLY A 85 -12.61 7.54 -0.46
C GLY A 85 -11.45 6.81 -1.14
N PHE A 86 -10.96 5.70 -0.56
CA PHE A 86 -9.88 4.91 -1.16
C PHE A 86 -10.39 4.05 -2.32
N THR A 87 -9.55 3.84 -3.32
CA THR A 87 -9.74 2.77 -4.29
C THR A 87 -9.20 1.47 -3.71
N VAL A 88 -10.09 0.51 -3.41
CA VAL A 88 -9.70 -0.80 -2.86
C VAL A 88 -9.74 -1.85 -3.95
N ARG A 89 -8.58 -2.43 -4.27
CA ARG A 89 -8.39 -3.60 -5.13
C ARG A 89 -8.21 -4.83 -4.26
N LYS A 90 -9.00 -5.85 -4.50
CA LYS A 90 -8.96 -7.07 -3.68
C LYS A 90 -9.18 -8.30 -4.54
N LYS A 91 -8.48 -9.39 -4.21
CA LYS A 91 -8.72 -10.71 -4.77
C LYS A 91 -8.63 -11.78 -3.70
N GLU A 92 -9.28 -12.91 -3.95
CA GLU A 92 -9.16 -14.07 -3.08
C GLU A 92 -7.82 -14.79 -3.32
N LEU A 93 -7.23 -15.30 -2.23
CA LEU A 93 -6.07 -16.17 -2.30
C LEU A 93 -6.43 -17.47 -3.01
N LYS A 94 -5.59 -17.88 -3.95
CA LYS A 94 -5.71 -19.19 -4.60
C LYS A 94 -5.09 -20.24 -3.70
N ARG A 95 -5.82 -21.33 -3.44
CA ARG A 95 -5.30 -22.52 -2.77
C ARG A 95 -4.76 -23.47 -3.81
N ILE A 96 -3.51 -23.86 -3.68
CA ILE A 96 -2.80 -24.76 -4.56
C ILE A 96 -2.33 -25.93 -3.72
N THR A 97 -2.73 -27.15 -4.08
CA THR A 97 -2.16 -28.35 -3.46
C THR A 97 -0.81 -28.64 -4.12
N VAL A 98 0.22 -28.63 -3.31
CA VAL A 98 1.58 -29.03 -3.73
C VAL A 98 1.79 -30.45 -3.22
N HIS A 99 1.97 -31.37 -4.17
CA HIS A 99 2.29 -32.76 -3.85
C HIS A 99 3.78 -32.86 -3.55
N SER A 100 4.12 -33.42 -2.38
CA SER A 100 5.50 -33.69 -1.99
C SER A 100 5.62 -35.13 -1.48
N ASP A 101 6.84 -35.65 -1.42
CA ASP A 101 7.11 -37.01 -0.93
C ASP A 101 6.70 -37.21 0.54
N ASP A 102 6.63 -36.11 1.29
CA ASP A 102 6.21 -36.07 2.71
C ASP A 102 4.69 -35.85 2.90
N GLY A 103 3.92 -35.77 1.80
CA GLY A 103 2.48 -35.55 1.80
C GLY A 103 2.05 -34.24 1.11
N ASP A 104 0.75 -34.10 0.90
CA ASP A 104 0.16 -32.95 0.24
C ASP A 104 0.14 -31.72 1.17
N ILE A 105 0.68 -30.60 0.68
CA ILE A 105 0.67 -29.31 1.38
C ILE A 105 -0.23 -28.36 0.60
N VAL A 106 -1.15 -27.68 1.30
CA VAL A 106 -1.96 -26.63 0.69
C VAL A 106 -1.27 -25.28 0.89
N GLU A 107 -0.79 -24.71 -0.19
CA GLU A 107 -0.25 -23.34 -0.22
C GLU A 107 -1.31 -22.35 -0.65
N GLU A 108 -1.31 -21.17 -0.02
CA GLU A 108 -2.11 -20.04 -0.46
C GLU A 108 -1.25 -19.03 -1.20
N LYS A 109 -1.61 -18.74 -2.45
CA LYS A 109 -0.90 -17.79 -3.30
C LYS A 109 -1.80 -16.64 -3.73
N GLY A 110 -1.26 -15.44 -3.66
CA GLY A 110 -1.91 -14.23 -4.16
C GLY A 110 -1.12 -12.99 -3.76
N ASN A 111 -0.51 -12.36 -4.74
CA ASN A 111 0.02 -11.01 -4.63
C ASN A 111 -0.82 -10.06 -5.50
N MET A 112 -0.61 -8.78 -5.35
CA MET A 112 -1.37 -7.75 -6.07
C MET A 112 -0.45 -6.89 -6.96
N ASP A 113 0.77 -7.35 -7.24
CA ASP A 113 1.82 -6.56 -7.89
C ASP A 113 1.44 -6.19 -9.32
N VAL A 114 0.78 -7.13 -10.03
CA VAL A 114 0.29 -6.89 -11.40
C VAL A 114 -0.82 -5.85 -11.39
N GLU A 115 -1.82 -6.00 -10.51
CA GLU A 115 -2.94 -5.06 -10.40
C GLU A 115 -2.44 -3.67 -9.97
N MET A 116 -1.48 -3.60 -9.05
CA MET A 116 -0.87 -2.34 -8.63
C MET A 116 -0.10 -1.72 -9.80
N THR A 117 0.74 -2.47 -10.49
CA THR A 117 1.51 -1.98 -11.63
C THR A 117 0.61 -1.44 -12.74
N ILE A 118 -0.49 -2.14 -13.05
CA ILE A 118 -1.46 -1.69 -14.05
C ILE A 118 -2.09 -0.36 -13.64
N ASP A 119 -2.57 -0.22 -12.40
CA ASP A 119 -3.19 1.02 -11.93
C ASP A 119 -2.17 2.17 -11.92
N VAL A 120 -0.94 1.93 -11.46
CA VAL A 120 0.14 2.93 -11.45
C VAL A 120 0.38 3.49 -12.86
N ILE A 121 0.49 2.62 -13.86
CA ILE A 121 0.72 3.03 -15.25
C ILE A 121 -0.55 3.67 -15.83
N HIS A 122 -1.73 3.11 -15.56
CA HIS A 122 -3.00 3.63 -16.06
C HIS A 122 -3.25 5.08 -15.61
N TYR A 123 -2.95 5.37 -14.36
CA TYR A 123 -3.19 6.69 -13.78
C TYR A 123 -1.99 7.65 -13.88
N LYS A 124 -0.88 7.28 -14.50
CA LYS A 124 0.37 8.08 -14.51
C LYS A 124 0.22 9.53 -14.95
N ASN A 125 -0.74 9.83 -15.82
CA ASN A 125 -1.00 11.19 -16.29
C ASN A 125 -1.85 12.03 -15.30
N LYS A 126 -2.33 11.42 -14.21
CA LYS A 126 -3.18 12.07 -13.20
C LYS A 126 -2.43 12.49 -11.94
N TYR A 127 -1.18 12.09 -11.77
CA TYR A 127 -0.36 12.45 -10.62
C TYR A 127 1.03 12.95 -11.03
N ASP A 128 1.64 13.68 -10.13
CA ASP A 128 3.01 14.17 -10.26
C ASP A 128 3.95 13.38 -9.35
N THR A 129 3.44 12.88 -8.23
CA THR A 129 4.17 12.08 -7.24
C THR A 129 3.45 10.75 -6.96
N ALA A 130 4.22 9.66 -7.01
CA ALA A 130 3.79 8.33 -6.58
C ALA A 130 4.44 7.95 -5.24
N ILE A 131 3.66 7.43 -4.32
CA ILE A 131 4.13 6.90 -3.03
C ILE A 131 3.78 5.41 -2.97
N PHE A 132 4.80 4.57 -2.82
CA PHE A 132 4.64 3.13 -2.70
C PHE A 132 4.79 2.69 -1.24
N PHE A 133 3.76 2.13 -0.65
CA PHE A 133 3.87 1.37 0.60
C PHE A 133 4.21 -0.07 0.26
N SER A 134 5.44 -0.27 -0.18
CA SER A 134 6.02 -1.58 -0.47
C SER A 134 7.54 -1.56 -0.26
N GLY A 135 8.10 -2.71 0.05
CA GLY A 135 9.55 -2.92 0.12
C GLY A 135 10.07 -3.87 -0.95
N ASP A 136 9.18 -4.30 -1.86
CA ASP A 136 9.47 -5.34 -2.83
C ASP A 136 10.30 -4.81 -4.00
N SER A 137 11.44 -5.46 -4.25
CA SER A 137 12.34 -5.14 -5.37
C SER A 137 11.70 -5.28 -6.74
N ASP A 138 10.65 -6.07 -6.88
CA ASP A 138 9.96 -6.27 -8.17
C ASP A 138 9.37 -4.95 -8.71
N PHE A 139 9.10 -3.98 -7.83
CA PHE A 139 8.67 -2.64 -8.24
C PHE A 139 9.80 -1.74 -8.75
N LEU A 140 11.09 -2.14 -8.69
CA LEU A 140 12.19 -1.28 -9.14
C LEU A 140 12.07 -0.88 -10.62
N ALA A 141 11.64 -1.82 -11.48
CA ALA A 141 11.41 -1.53 -12.90
C ALA A 141 10.33 -0.46 -13.10
N LEU A 142 9.24 -0.54 -12.32
CA LEU A 142 8.15 0.44 -12.32
C LEU A 142 8.61 1.81 -11.80
N VAL A 143 9.37 1.85 -10.72
CA VAL A 143 9.97 3.07 -10.17
C VAL A 143 10.86 3.75 -11.20
N THR A 144 11.74 2.98 -11.86
CA THR A 144 12.62 3.48 -12.92
C THR A 144 11.83 4.04 -14.10
N TYR A 145 10.77 3.34 -14.51
CA TYR A 145 9.88 3.81 -15.58
C TYR A 145 9.22 5.15 -15.24
N LEU A 146 8.66 5.29 -14.03
CA LEU A 146 8.00 6.51 -13.59
C LEU A 146 8.98 7.69 -13.49
N LYS A 147 10.19 7.46 -12.99
CA LYS A 147 11.23 8.51 -12.90
C LYS A 147 11.65 9.01 -14.28
N ARG A 148 11.77 8.11 -15.27
CA ARG A 148 12.04 8.50 -16.67
C ARG A 148 10.89 9.29 -17.27
N ASP A 149 9.65 9.05 -16.81
CA ASP A 149 8.45 9.80 -17.19
C ASP A 149 8.29 11.13 -16.41
N GLY A 150 9.32 11.53 -15.64
CA GLY A 150 9.37 12.77 -14.87
C GLY A 150 8.58 12.78 -13.57
N LYS A 151 8.13 11.61 -13.09
CA LYS A 151 7.42 11.50 -11.81
C LYS A 151 8.38 11.47 -10.64
N LYS A 152 7.95 12.04 -9.50
CA LYS A 152 8.60 11.82 -8.21
C LYS A 152 8.10 10.52 -7.60
N VAL A 153 9.01 9.72 -7.06
CA VAL A 153 8.68 8.40 -6.51
C VAL A 153 9.30 8.21 -5.14
N TYR A 154 8.46 7.90 -4.16
CA TYR A 154 8.87 7.65 -2.77
C TYR A 154 8.47 6.26 -2.32
N ALA A 155 9.38 5.57 -1.63
CA ALA A 155 9.11 4.28 -0.99
C ALA A 155 8.87 4.46 0.52
N TYR A 156 7.82 3.84 1.02
CA TYR A 156 7.44 3.78 2.43
C TYR A 156 7.39 2.32 2.87
N SER A 157 8.31 1.90 3.69
CA SER A 157 8.36 0.51 4.21
C SER A 157 9.13 0.48 5.52
N SER A 158 9.05 -0.62 6.27
CA SER A 158 9.94 -0.79 7.41
C SER A 158 11.35 -1.12 6.94
N LYS A 159 12.36 -0.67 7.69
CA LYS A 159 13.78 -0.91 7.38
C LYS A 159 14.09 -2.39 7.14
N ASN A 160 13.41 -3.29 7.85
CA ASN A 160 13.66 -4.74 7.77
C ASN A 160 12.94 -5.42 6.60
N ASN A 161 12.08 -4.70 5.88
CA ASN A 161 11.23 -5.26 4.81
C ASN A 161 11.41 -4.55 3.46
N VAL A 162 12.26 -3.54 3.40
CA VAL A 162 12.59 -2.84 2.15
C VAL A 162 13.85 -3.43 1.53
N SER A 163 13.80 -3.73 0.24
CA SER A 163 14.99 -4.07 -0.53
C SER A 163 15.91 -2.85 -0.69
N GLU A 164 17.20 -3.08 -0.80
CA GLU A 164 18.19 -2.01 -1.01
C GLU A 164 17.92 -1.25 -2.32
N GLU A 165 17.55 -1.99 -3.36
CA GLU A 165 17.27 -1.46 -4.69
C GLU A 165 16.06 -0.50 -4.65
N LEU A 166 14.99 -0.87 -3.97
CA LEU A 166 13.81 0.00 -3.86
C LEU A 166 14.09 1.18 -2.93
N ARG A 167 14.89 0.97 -1.87
CA ARG A 167 15.28 2.01 -0.92
C ARG A 167 16.08 3.13 -1.59
N THR A 168 16.92 2.81 -2.57
CA THR A 168 17.82 3.76 -3.25
C THR A 168 17.33 4.18 -4.63
N GLY A 169 16.45 3.41 -5.25
CA GLY A 169 15.98 3.62 -6.63
C GLY A 169 15.01 4.80 -6.80
N GLY A 170 14.26 5.14 -5.76
CA GLY A 170 13.30 6.25 -5.75
C GLY A 170 13.93 7.63 -5.57
N ASP A 171 13.08 8.65 -5.39
CA ASP A 171 13.50 10.01 -4.99
C ASP A 171 13.62 10.14 -3.46
N GLY A 172 13.17 9.14 -2.72
CA GLY A 172 13.33 9.05 -1.27
C GLY A 172 12.68 7.82 -0.67
N TYR A 173 13.18 7.48 0.52
CA TYR A 173 12.68 6.38 1.34
C TYR A 173 12.29 6.89 2.73
N VAL A 174 11.20 6.37 3.25
CA VAL A 174 10.73 6.64 4.61
C VAL A 174 10.53 5.33 5.36
N ASP A 175 11.24 5.18 6.49
CA ASP A 175 10.98 4.08 7.40
C ASP A 175 9.67 4.32 8.15
N VAL A 176 8.66 3.52 7.82
CA VAL A 176 7.31 3.68 8.38
C VAL A 176 7.27 3.49 9.91
N LEU A 177 8.23 2.77 10.50
CA LEU A 177 8.30 2.59 11.94
C LEU A 177 8.76 3.85 12.69
N LYS A 178 9.31 4.83 11.97
CA LYS A 178 9.82 6.10 12.49
C LYS A 178 8.90 7.31 12.22
N ILE A 179 7.78 7.09 11.55
CA ILE A 179 6.79 8.16 11.38
C ILE A 179 6.13 8.50 12.74
N GLU A 180 5.51 9.68 12.77
CA GLU A 180 4.87 10.24 13.96
C GLU A 180 3.93 9.26 14.67
N GLU A 181 3.98 9.21 15.98
CA GLU A 181 3.24 8.24 16.79
C GLU A 181 1.72 8.40 16.69
N ASP A 182 1.23 9.58 16.43
CA ASP A 182 -0.21 9.85 16.32
C ASP A 182 -0.84 9.28 15.04
N ILE A 183 -0.03 8.92 14.02
CA ILE A 183 -0.49 8.21 12.80
C ILE A 183 -0.82 6.76 13.13
N TRP A 184 -0.26 6.22 14.20
CA TRP A 184 -0.55 4.88 14.66
C TRP A 184 -1.86 4.86 15.45
N GLY A 185 -2.79 4.00 15.02
CA GLY A 185 -4.07 3.78 15.67
C GLY A 185 -3.97 2.82 16.86
N ARG A 186 -5.00 2.03 17.04
CA ARG A 186 -5.11 1.06 18.16
C ARG A 186 -4.04 -0.03 18.10
N ASP A 187 -3.79 -0.65 19.25
CA ASP A 187 -2.93 -1.81 19.35
C ASP A 187 -3.48 -3.00 18.56
N LEU A 188 -2.58 -3.77 17.97
CA LEU A 188 -2.91 -5.06 17.40
C LEU A 188 -3.31 -6.01 18.52
N LYS A 189 -4.54 -6.51 18.47
CA LYS A 189 -4.94 -7.61 19.34
C LYS A 189 -4.27 -8.87 18.82
N HIS A 190 -3.33 -9.43 19.58
CA HIS A 190 -2.86 -10.80 19.35
C HIS A 190 -4.06 -11.73 19.49
N ARG A 191 -4.38 -12.48 18.45
CA ARG A 191 -5.22 -13.65 18.60
C ARG A 191 -4.36 -14.67 19.37
N GLU A 192 -4.79 -15.05 20.55
CA GLU A 192 -4.27 -16.24 21.18
C GLU A 192 -4.48 -17.39 20.20
N GLU A 193 -3.39 -18.02 19.76
CA GLU A 193 -3.47 -19.28 19.04
C GLU A 193 -4.12 -20.27 20.03
N LYS A 194 -5.34 -20.69 19.72
CA LYS A 194 -5.93 -21.80 20.43
C LYS A 194 -5.07 -23.01 20.12
N THR A 195 -4.14 -23.30 21.02
CA THR A 195 -3.43 -24.57 21.06
C THR A 195 -4.48 -25.68 21.09
N LYS A 196 -4.54 -26.45 20.00
CA LYS A 196 -5.25 -27.73 19.94
C LYS A 196 -4.35 -28.84 20.42
#